data_c7a95df7c18416920bd3a8c35df5af2f
#
_entry.id   c7a95df7c18416920bd3a8c35df5af2f
#
_cell.length_a   1.000
_cell.length_b   1.000
_cell.length_c   1.000
_cell.angle_alpha   90.00
_cell.angle_beta   90.00
_cell.angle_gamma   90.00
#
_symmetry.space_group_name_H-M   'P 1'
#
loop_
_entity.id
_entity.type
_entity.pdbx_description
1 polymer ?
#
loop_
_entity_poly.entity_id
_entity_poly.type
_entity_poly.pdbx_seq_one_letter_code
_entity_poly.pdbx_strand_id
1 'polypeptide(L)'
;MSPTISHKDNSRHQELVGGEGDKEALLRDPGTGDFSKPPRSCRAELSSILLLLFLYVLQGIPLGLAGSIPLILQSKNVSYTDQAFFSFVFWPFSLKLLWAPLVDAVYFRNFGRRKSWLVPTQYILGLFMIYLSTQVDHLLGNTDGRTPDVIALTVTFFLFEFLAATQDIAVDGWALTMLSRENVGYASTCNSVGQTAGYFLGNVLFLALESADFCNKYLRFEPQPRGIVTLSDFLFFWGTVFLITTTLVALLKKENKEVSVGKEETQGITDTYKLLFAIIKMPAVLTFCLLILTAKIGFSAADAVTGLKLVEEGVPKEHLALLAVPMVPLQIILPLIISKYTAGPQPLNIFYKAMPYRLLLGLEYALLVWWTPKVEHQGGFPIYYYIIVLLSYALHQVTLYSMYVSIMAFNAKVSDPLIGGTYMTLLNTVSNLGGNWPSTVALWLVDPLTACRIFIIILFLQLCKKLGGSCVTALDGYYVESVICVFIGFGWWFFLGPKLKKLQDEGPSSWKCKRNN
;
A
#
# COMPACT_ATOMS: atom_id res chain seq x y z
N MET A 1 -34.25 66.21 29.97
CA MET A 1 -32.88 66.45 30.39
C MET A 1 -32.06 65.28 29.88
N SER A 2 -31.19 65.55 29.00
CA SER A 2 -30.12 64.80 28.30
C SER A 2 -30.18 63.30 28.16
N PRO A 3 -30.08 62.77 26.94
CA PRO A 3 -30.00 61.36 26.61
C PRO A 3 -28.56 60.86 26.50
N THR A 4 -28.29 59.69 27.01
CA THR A 4 -27.06 58.94 26.82
C THR A 4 -27.20 58.00 25.62
N ILE A 5 -26.31 58.14 24.65
CA ILE A 5 -26.24 57.36 23.44
C ILE A 5 -25.58 56.01 23.75
N SER A 6 -26.31 54.94 23.42
CA SER A 6 -25.81 53.56 23.46
C SER A 6 -25.17 53.19 22.11
N HIS A 7 -23.90 52.89 22.10
CA HIS A 7 -23.24 52.20 21.02
C HIS A 7 -23.69 50.73 20.98
N LYS A 8 -24.37 50.32 19.94
CA LYS A 8 -24.60 48.92 19.62
C LYS A 8 -23.43 48.35 18.79
N ASP A 9 -22.85 47.33 19.34
CA ASP A 9 -21.84 46.46 18.73
C ASP A 9 -22.27 45.89 17.39
N ASN A 10 -21.38 46.02 16.44
CA ASN A 10 -21.37 45.32 15.16
C ASN A 10 -20.50 44.05 15.32
N SER A 11 -21.06 42.98 15.85
CA SER A 11 -20.43 41.65 15.88
C SER A 11 -21.35 40.62 15.25
N ARG A 12 -21.49 40.69 13.94
CA ARG A 12 -22.06 39.59 13.12
C ARG A 12 -21.52 39.65 11.71
N HIS A 13 -20.30 39.21 11.52
CA HIS A 13 -19.76 38.70 10.22
C HIS A 13 -18.35 38.14 10.44
N GLN A 14 -18.26 37.01 11.13
CA GLN A 14 -17.03 36.18 11.14
C GLN A 14 -17.37 34.76 11.59
N GLU A 15 -18.21 34.09 10.86
CA GLU A 15 -18.38 32.64 10.92
C GLU A 15 -18.68 32.15 9.52
N LEU A 16 -17.66 31.85 8.75
CA LEU A 16 -17.68 30.94 7.58
C LEU A 16 -16.32 30.97 6.85
N VAL A 17 -15.21 30.76 7.55
CA VAL A 17 -13.94 30.30 6.95
C VAL A 17 -13.22 29.45 8.01
N GLY A 18 -13.76 28.30 8.30
CA GLY A 18 -13.18 27.31 9.21
C GLY A 18 -13.01 25.97 8.51
N GLY A 19 -12.19 25.89 7.50
CA GLY A 19 -11.96 24.62 6.77
C GLY A 19 -10.54 24.38 6.29
N GLU A 20 -9.71 25.38 6.22
CA GLU A 20 -8.32 25.27 5.75
C GLU A 20 -7.26 25.48 6.83
N GLY A 21 -7.61 26.12 7.94
CA GLY A 21 -6.67 26.44 9.02
C GLY A 21 -6.19 25.25 9.83
N ASP A 22 -6.99 24.20 9.97
CA ASP A 22 -6.65 23.05 10.83
C ASP A 22 -5.65 22.07 10.19
N LYS A 23 -5.50 22.09 8.87
CA LYS A 23 -4.44 21.32 8.19
C LYS A 23 -3.07 21.99 8.28
N GLU A 24 -3.04 23.32 8.37
CA GLU A 24 -1.81 24.08 8.60
C GLU A 24 -1.37 24.05 10.06
N ALA A 25 -2.29 23.95 11.01
CA ALA A 25 -1.97 23.89 12.45
C ALA A 25 -1.26 22.59 12.86
N LEU A 26 -1.45 21.49 12.12
CA LEU A 26 -0.77 20.22 12.35
C LEU A 26 0.69 20.20 11.86
N LEU A 27 1.12 21.21 11.08
CA LEU A 27 2.47 21.37 10.56
C LEU A 27 3.25 22.54 11.23
N ARG A 28 2.64 23.22 12.18
CA ARG A 28 3.32 24.30 12.92
C ARG A 28 4.10 23.74 14.09
N ASP A 29 5.39 23.63 13.88
CA ASP A 29 6.38 23.53 14.96
C ASP A 29 6.48 24.91 15.66
N PRO A 30 6.23 25.05 16.99
CA PRO A 30 6.25 26.33 17.68
C PRO A 30 7.66 26.80 18.06
N GLY A 31 8.67 26.51 17.27
CA GLY A 31 10.04 26.90 17.57
C GLY A 31 10.84 27.33 16.35
N THR A 32 11.18 28.62 16.31
CA THR A 32 12.17 29.29 15.47
C THR A 32 11.75 29.66 14.04
N GLY A 33 11.13 30.83 13.93
CA GLY A 33 10.93 31.50 12.66
C GLY A 33 12.19 32.20 12.18
N ASP A 34 12.71 31.82 11.03
CA ASP A 34 13.50 32.71 10.19
C ASP A 34 12.52 33.43 9.23
N PHE A 35 12.08 34.62 9.63
CA PHE A 35 11.13 35.47 8.90
C PHE A 35 11.75 36.18 7.68
N SER A 36 12.98 35.80 7.26
CA SER A 36 13.75 36.61 6.31
C SER A 36 13.68 36.19 4.85
N LYS A 37 12.96 35.12 4.49
CA LYS A 37 12.82 34.70 3.08
C LYS A 37 11.42 34.97 2.55
N PRO A 38 11.30 35.72 1.42
CA PRO A 38 10.00 35.94 0.79
C PRO A 38 9.37 34.60 0.35
N PRO A 39 8.02 34.51 0.36
CA PRO A 39 7.31 33.31 -0.06
C PRO A 39 7.72 32.92 -1.49
N ARG A 40 8.21 31.70 -1.67
CA ARG A 40 8.60 31.20 -2.97
C ARG A 40 7.37 30.72 -3.71
N SER A 41 7.12 31.31 -4.89
CA SER A 41 6.06 30.86 -5.79
C SER A 41 6.26 29.39 -6.16
N CYS A 42 5.17 28.63 -6.28
CA CYS A 42 5.16 27.25 -6.79
C CYS A 42 5.96 27.09 -8.11
N ARG A 43 5.95 28.11 -8.97
CA ARG A 43 6.77 28.14 -10.19
C ARG A 43 8.28 28.14 -9.93
N ALA A 44 8.73 28.77 -8.86
CA ALA A 44 10.16 28.79 -8.51
C ALA A 44 10.68 27.43 -8.01
N GLU A 45 9.78 26.60 -7.48
CA GLU A 45 10.10 25.26 -6.96
C GLU A 45 9.65 24.12 -7.91
N LEU A 46 9.14 24.46 -9.10
CA LEU A 46 8.63 23.48 -10.07
C LEU A 46 9.66 22.37 -10.38
N SER A 47 10.93 22.74 -10.52
CA SER A 47 11.99 21.75 -10.76
C SER A 47 12.16 20.77 -9.61
N SER A 48 11.98 21.22 -8.37
CA SER A 48 12.03 20.36 -7.18
C SER A 48 10.81 19.46 -7.09
N ILE A 49 9.62 19.99 -7.39
CA ILE A 49 8.36 19.23 -7.43
C ILE A 49 8.42 18.15 -8.52
N LEU A 50 8.90 18.48 -9.71
CA LEU A 50 9.05 17.51 -10.81
C LEU A 50 10.09 16.43 -10.48
N LEU A 51 11.19 16.80 -9.83
CA LEU A 51 12.18 15.83 -9.39
C LEU A 51 11.59 14.86 -8.35
N LEU A 52 10.86 15.38 -7.36
CA LEU A 52 10.18 14.55 -6.36
C LEU A 52 9.16 13.62 -7.00
N LEU A 53 8.33 14.14 -7.90
CA LEU A 53 7.37 13.33 -8.63
C LEU A 53 8.06 12.18 -9.37
N PHE A 54 9.17 12.47 -10.05
CA PHE A 54 9.93 11.47 -10.79
C PHE A 54 10.59 10.43 -9.86
N LEU A 55 11.14 10.85 -8.72
CA LEU A 55 11.70 9.93 -7.72
C LEU A 55 10.62 8.98 -7.15
N TYR A 56 9.41 9.49 -6.93
CA TYR A 56 8.29 8.64 -6.50
C TYR A 56 7.77 7.70 -7.61
N VAL A 57 7.83 8.13 -8.88
CA VAL A 57 7.57 7.22 -10.01
C VAL A 57 8.58 6.09 -10.03
N LEU A 58 9.87 6.38 -9.88
CA LEU A 58 10.91 5.36 -9.79
C LEU A 58 10.69 4.40 -8.62
N GLN A 59 10.24 4.89 -7.48
CA GLN A 59 9.88 4.07 -6.33
C GLN A 59 8.69 3.16 -6.60
N GLY A 60 7.71 3.62 -7.34
CA GLY A 60 6.53 2.84 -7.72
C GLY A 60 6.82 1.68 -8.67
N ILE A 61 7.92 1.71 -9.43
CA ILE A 61 8.30 0.64 -10.37
C ILE A 61 8.55 -0.70 -9.66
N PRO A 62 9.40 -0.79 -8.62
CA PRO A 62 9.56 -2.02 -7.85
C PRO A 62 8.25 -2.54 -7.27
N LEU A 63 7.44 -1.67 -6.70
CA LEU A 63 6.13 -2.02 -6.13
C LEU A 63 5.19 -2.62 -7.19
N GLY A 64 5.14 -2.00 -8.38
CA GLY A 64 4.34 -2.50 -9.49
C GLY A 64 4.83 -3.85 -9.99
N LEU A 65 6.13 -4.05 -10.12
CA LEU A 65 6.72 -5.34 -10.48
C LEU A 65 6.41 -6.41 -9.45
N ALA A 66 6.61 -6.13 -8.17
CA ALA A 66 6.25 -7.07 -7.10
C ALA A 66 4.77 -7.46 -7.14
N GLY A 67 3.88 -6.51 -7.48
CA GLY A 67 2.46 -6.77 -7.68
C GLY A 67 2.12 -7.59 -8.92
N SER A 68 2.96 -7.58 -9.96
CA SER A 68 2.75 -8.35 -11.19
C SER A 68 3.21 -9.81 -11.10
N ILE A 69 4.24 -10.09 -10.31
CA ILE A 69 4.82 -11.44 -10.19
C ILE A 69 3.83 -12.49 -9.71
N PRO A 70 2.97 -12.27 -8.68
CA PRO A 70 1.97 -13.25 -8.27
C PRO A 70 1.04 -13.67 -9.41
N LEU A 71 0.62 -12.74 -10.27
CA LEU A 71 -0.24 -13.05 -11.42
C LEU A 71 0.50 -13.88 -12.47
N ILE A 72 1.78 -13.59 -12.71
CA ILE A 72 2.65 -14.39 -13.59
C ILE A 72 2.84 -15.80 -13.02
N LEU A 73 3.14 -15.93 -11.73
CA LEU A 73 3.29 -17.22 -11.07
C LEU A 73 1.99 -18.03 -11.12
N GLN A 74 0.85 -17.38 -10.93
CA GLN A 74 -0.45 -18.05 -11.02
C GLN A 74 -0.74 -18.58 -12.43
N SER A 75 -0.39 -17.82 -13.47
CA SER A 75 -0.51 -18.28 -14.86
C SER A 75 0.39 -19.48 -15.19
N LYS A 76 1.40 -19.75 -14.37
CA LYS A 76 2.29 -20.91 -14.44
C LYS A 76 1.89 -22.05 -13.48
N ASN A 77 0.68 -21.99 -12.89
CA ASN A 77 0.13 -22.99 -11.97
C ASN A 77 0.99 -23.25 -10.73
N VAL A 78 1.60 -22.20 -10.18
CA VAL A 78 2.34 -22.27 -8.91
C VAL A 78 1.35 -22.45 -7.75
N SER A 79 1.74 -23.24 -6.74
CA SER A 79 0.90 -23.50 -5.56
C SER A 79 0.62 -22.24 -4.74
N TYR A 80 -0.50 -22.21 -4.02
CA TYR A 80 -0.81 -21.09 -3.12
C TYR A 80 0.15 -21.01 -1.93
N THR A 81 0.71 -22.15 -1.49
CA THR A 81 1.78 -22.17 -0.48
C THR A 81 3.00 -21.38 -0.96
N ASP A 82 3.42 -21.56 -2.21
CA ASP A 82 4.52 -20.81 -2.80
C ASP A 82 4.15 -19.33 -3.00
N GLN A 83 2.92 -19.03 -3.36
CA GLN A 83 2.40 -17.64 -3.38
C GLN A 83 2.46 -16.99 -1.99
N ALA A 84 2.21 -17.74 -0.93
CA ALA A 84 2.35 -17.26 0.44
C ALA A 84 3.81 -16.91 0.79
N PHE A 85 4.78 -17.71 0.35
CA PHE A 85 6.19 -17.36 0.47
C PHE A 85 6.52 -16.07 -0.27
N PHE A 86 6.04 -15.91 -1.49
CA PHE A 86 6.27 -14.69 -2.25
C PHE A 86 5.62 -13.45 -1.60
N SER A 87 4.54 -13.60 -0.86
CA SER A 87 3.85 -12.48 -0.20
C SER A 87 4.72 -11.75 0.85
N PHE A 88 5.79 -12.38 1.37
CA PHE A 88 6.77 -11.72 2.23
C PHE A 88 7.49 -10.55 1.56
N VAL A 89 7.50 -10.52 0.24
CA VAL A 89 8.07 -9.41 -0.55
C VAL A 89 7.42 -8.07 -0.22
N PHE A 90 6.15 -8.05 0.17
CA PHE A 90 5.41 -6.82 0.51
C PHE A 90 5.63 -6.33 1.95
N TRP A 91 6.28 -7.11 2.80
CA TRP A 91 6.50 -6.78 4.20
C TRP A 91 7.48 -5.63 4.47
N PRO A 92 8.55 -5.42 3.71
CA PRO A 92 9.52 -4.34 3.97
C PRO A 92 8.88 -2.96 4.06
N PHE A 93 7.95 -2.61 3.17
CA PHE A 93 7.24 -1.34 3.23
C PHE A 93 6.41 -1.15 4.51
N SER A 94 5.88 -2.22 5.06
CA SER A 94 5.15 -2.19 6.34
C SER A 94 6.06 -2.15 7.54
N LEU A 95 7.31 -2.58 7.40
CA LEU A 95 8.28 -2.66 8.50
C LEU A 95 9.35 -1.56 8.45
N LYS A 96 9.29 -0.65 7.48
CA LYS A 96 10.33 0.38 7.24
C LYS A 96 10.65 1.23 8.48
N LEU A 97 9.71 1.37 9.42
CA LEU A 97 9.93 2.07 10.67
C LEU A 97 11.06 1.46 11.51
N LEU A 98 11.34 0.17 11.37
CA LEU A 98 12.38 -0.50 12.15
C LEU A 98 13.78 0.04 11.85
N TRP A 99 14.04 0.49 10.63
CA TRP A 99 15.34 1.05 10.24
C TRP A 99 15.30 2.52 9.83
N ALA A 100 14.13 3.16 9.80
CA ALA A 100 14.02 4.58 9.51
C ALA A 100 14.88 5.47 10.44
N PRO A 101 14.95 5.23 11.77
CA PRO A 101 15.84 5.99 12.64
C PRO A 101 17.33 5.85 12.27
N LEU A 102 17.73 4.69 11.74
CA LEU A 102 19.10 4.48 11.26
C LEU A 102 19.40 5.34 10.03
N VAL A 103 18.46 5.37 9.08
CA VAL A 103 18.56 6.20 7.85
C VAL A 103 18.64 7.69 8.21
N ASP A 104 17.95 8.10 9.25
CA ASP A 104 17.94 9.48 9.71
C ASP A 104 19.20 9.89 10.49
N ALA A 105 19.84 8.98 11.20
CA ALA A 105 20.94 9.28 12.10
C ALA A 105 22.34 9.08 11.47
N VAL A 106 22.48 8.14 10.54
CA VAL A 106 23.77 7.79 9.92
C VAL A 106 23.89 8.41 8.54
N TYR A 107 24.79 9.36 8.35
CA TYR A 107 25.01 10.01 7.05
C TYR A 107 26.39 10.65 6.91
N PHE A 108 26.81 10.87 5.68
CA PHE A 108 28.06 11.59 5.36
C PHE A 108 27.80 13.09 5.29
N ARG A 109 28.36 13.86 6.22
CA ARG A 109 28.15 15.32 6.34
C ARG A 109 28.49 16.12 5.07
N ASN A 110 29.48 15.65 4.29
CA ASN A 110 29.92 16.35 3.07
C ASN A 110 29.00 16.09 1.87
N PHE A 111 28.26 14.98 1.88
CA PHE A 111 27.42 14.56 0.78
C PHE A 111 25.96 14.95 0.94
N GLY A 112 25.51 15.13 2.18
CA GLY A 112 24.15 15.45 2.55
C GLY A 112 23.45 14.28 3.26
N ARG A 113 22.50 14.61 4.15
CA ARG A 113 21.80 13.61 4.98
C ARG A 113 20.98 12.64 4.14
N ARG A 114 20.17 13.17 3.23
CA ARG A 114 19.25 12.37 2.41
C ARG A 114 19.95 11.72 1.22
N LYS A 115 20.84 12.45 0.56
CA LYS A 115 21.65 11.92 -0.54
C LYS A 115 22.55 10.76 -0.13
N SER A 116 23.04 10.75 1.12
CA SER A 116 23.87 9.66 1.64
C SER A 116 23.19 8.28 1.61
N TRP A 117 21.88 8.26 1.66
CA TRP A 117 21.09 7.03 1.56
C TRP A 117 20.45 6.85 0.19
N LEU A 118 19.89 7.92 -0.38
CA LEU A 118 19.22 7.87 -1.67
C LEU A 118 20.14 7.39 -2.79
N VAL A 119 21.32 8.01 -2.92
CA VAL A 119 22.24 7.72 -4.04
C VAL A 119 22.77 6.29 -4.00
N PRO A 120 23.36 5.79 -2.89
CA PRO A 120 23.80 4.41 -2.82
C PRO A 120 22.66 3.42 -3.02
N THR A 121 21.50 3.66 -2.41
CA THR A 121 20.32 2.77 -2.51
C THR A 121 19.86 2.66 -3.96
N GLN A 122 19.75 3.78 -4.67
CA GLN A 122 19.33 3.77 -6.08
C GLN A 122 20.37 3.15 -7.00
N TYR A 123 21.67 3.34 -6.74
CA TYR A 123 22.71 2.64 -7.52
C TYR A 123 22.66 1.14 -7.31
N ILE A 124 22.54 0.67 -6.07
CA ILE A 124 22.41 -0.76 -5.77
C ILE A 124 21.15 -1.31 -6.44
N LEU A 125 20.04 -0.58 -6.36
CA LEU A 125 18.76 -0.99 -6.95
C LEU A 125 18.85 -1.09 -8.47
N GLY A 126 19.44 -0.09 -9.14
CA GLY A 126 19.66 -0.10 -10.58
C GLY A 126 20.59 -1.22 -11.05
N LEU A 127 21.72 -1.42 -10.39
CA LEU A 127 22.65 -2.51 -10.69
C LEU A 127 22.02 -3.89 -10.45
N PHE A 128 21.24 -4.01 -9.38
CA PHE A 128 20.52 -5.23 -9.07
C PHE A 128 19.43 -5.55 -10.11
N MET A 129 18.71 -4.54 -10.61
CA MET A 129 17.76 -4.71 -11.70
C MET A 129 18.45 -5.21 -12.98
N ILE A 130 19.60 -4.63 -13.34
CA ILE A 130 20.37 -5.06 -14.52
C ILE A 130 20.88 -6.49 -14.35
N TYR A 131 21.39 -6.83 -13.17
CA TYR A 131 21.81 -8.21 -12.88
C TYR A 131 20.61 -9.17 -12.95
N LEU A 132 19.50 -8.82 -12.31
CA LEU A 132 18.29 -9.63 -12.32
C LEU A 132 17.73 -9.81 -13.74
N SER A 133 17.87 -8.83 -14.62
CA SER A 133 17.42 -8.95 -16.01
C SER A 133 18.08 -10.14 -16.74
N THR A 134 19.31 -10.49 -16.38
CA THR A 134 20.03 -11.64 -16.97
C THR A 134 19.61 -12.98 -16.36
N GLN A 135 19.06 -13.00 -15.16
CA GLN A 135 18.74 -14.22 -14.41
C GLN A 135 17.23 -14.52 -14.34
N VAL A 136 16.39 -13.54 -14.59
CA VAL A 136 14.95 -13.65 -14.33
C VAL A 136 14.25 -14.70 -15.18
N ASP A 137 14.65 -14.89 -16.43
CA ASP A 137 14.07 -15.91 -17.31
C ASP A 137 14.38 -17.33 -16.81
N HIS A 138 15.56 -17.53 -16.24
CA HIS A 138 15.93 -18.79 -15.59
C HIS A 138 15.12 -18.99 -14.30
N LEU A 139 14.97 -17.94 -13.47
CA LEU A 139 14.20 -18.00 -12.22
C LEU A 139 12.71 -18.27 -12.46
N LEU A 140 12.16 -17.77 -13.57
CA LEU A 140 10.78 -18.02 -13.96
C LEU A 140 10.58 -19.36 -14.70
N GLY A 141 11.67 -20.07 -15.00
CA GLY A 141 11.63 -21.34 -15.74
C GLY A 141 11.31 -21.19 -17.22
N ASN A 142 11.49 -20.02 -17.81
CA ASN A 142 11.18 -19.75 -19.22
C ASN A 142 12.16 -20.43 -20.20
N THR A 143 13.41 -20.62 -19.78
CA THR A 143 14.48 -21.16 -20.65
C THR A 143 14.52 -22.68 -20.69
N ASP A 144 14.20 -23.36 -19.58
CA ASP A 144 14.42 -24.80 -19.43
C ASP A 144 13.12 -25.61 -19.24
N GLY A 145 11.95 -24.98 -19.36
CA GLY A 145 10.67 -25.64 -19.08
C GLY A 145 10.52 -26.15 -17.64
N ARG A 146 11.33 -25.63 -16.72
CA ARG A 146 11.29 -25.94 -15.29
C ARG A 146 10.19 -25.16 -14.59
N THR A 147 9.80 -25.65 -13.39
CA THR A 147 8.94 -24.87 -12.49
C THR A 147 9.68 -23.62 -12.00
N PRO A 148 9.00 -22.48 -11.81
CA PRO A 148 9.61 -21.28 -11.25
C PRO A 148 10.28 -21.54 -9.90
N ASP A 149 11.47 -20.99 -9.69
CA ASP A 149 12.13 -21.01 -8.37
C ASP A 149 11.57 -19.89 -7.49
N VAL A 150 10.48 -20.18 -6.78
CA VAL A 150 9.75 -19.20 -5.97
C VAL A 150 10.59 -18.72 -4.80
N ILE A 151 11.44 -19.55 -4.20
CA ILE A 151 12.28 -19.16 -3.07
C ILE A 151 13.31 -18.12 -3.52
N ALA A 152 14.01 -18.37 -4.62
CA ALA A 152 14.98 -17.43 -5.19
C ALA A 152 14.31 -16.12 -5.63
N LEU A 153 13.13 -16.18 -6.26
CA LEU A 153 12.33 -15.01 -6.60
C LEU A 153 11.92 -14.22 -5.35
N THR A 154 11.48 -14.89 -4.29
CA THR A 154 11.07 -14.23 -3.04
C THR A 154 12.23 -13.50 -2.38
N VAL A 155 13.39 -14.14 -2.26
CA VAL A 155 14.59 -13.51 -1.68
C VAL A 155 15.02 -12.31 -2.52
N THR A 156 15.04 -12.45 -3.82
CA THR A 156 15.47 -11.41 -4.77
C THR A 156 14.53 -10.20 -4.70
N PHE A 157 13.23 -10.41 -4.80
CA PHE A 157 12.25 -9.33 -4.74
C PHE A 157 12.09 -8.76 -3.34
N PHE A 158 12.32 -9.53 -2.28
CA PHE A 158 12.37 -9.02 -0.91
C PHE A 158 13.50 -8.00 -0.73
N LEU A 159 14.70 -8.31 -1.21
CA LEU A 159 15.82 -7.36 -1.21
C LEU A 159 15.52 -6.12 -2.06
N PHE A 160 14.86 -6.31 -3.18
CA PHE A 160 14.41 -5.26 -4.07
C PHE A 160 13.44 -4.28 -3.38
N GLU A 161 12.42 -4.81 -2.70
CA GLU A 161 11.45 -4.03 -1.95
C GLU A 161 12.05 -3.40 -0.68
N PHE A 162 13.01 -4.07 -0.03
CA PHE A 162 13.75 -3.50 1.09
C PHE A 162 14.54 -2.25 0.67
N LEU A 163 15.21 -2.30 -0.48
CA LEU A 163 15.92 -1.15 -1.05
C LEU A 163 14.94 -0.04 -1.46
N ALA A 164 13.81 -0.38 -2.06
CA ALA A 164 12.77 0.57 -2.41
C ALA A 164 12.16 1.25 -1.17
N ALA A 165 11.93 0.51 -0.09
CA ALA A 165 11.46 1.07 1.18
C ALA A 165 12.49 2.00 1.83
N THR A 166 13.79 1.69 1.71
CA THR A 166 14.88 2.57 2.18
C THR A 166 14.95 3.85 1.33
N GLN A 167 14.78 3.74 0.02
CA GLN A 167 14.66 4.90 -0.86
C GLN A 167 13.47 5.78 -0.46
N ASP A 168 12.33 5.19 -0.15
CA ASP A 168 11.12 5.89 0.30
C ASP A 168 11.40 6.75 1.53
N ILE A 169 12.05 6.19 2.54
CA ILE A 169 12.44 6.93 3.76
C ILE A 169 13.31 8.15 3.39
N ALA A 170 14.29 7.97 2.50
CA ALA A 170 15.18 9.03 2.10
C ALA A 170 14.47 10.12 1.28
N VAL A 171 13.59 9.74 0.35
CA VAL A 171 12.84 10.68 -0.50
C VAL A 171 11.82 11.45 0.33
N ASP A 172 11.06 10.79 1.21
CA ASP A 172 10.10 11.44 2.11
C ASP A 172 10.77 12.50 2.98
N GLY A 173 11.90 12.15 3.58
CA GLY A 173 12.67 13.11 4.36
C GLY A 173 13.24 14.26 3.52
N TRP A 174 13.66 13.98 2.28
CA TRP A 174 14.18 15.04 1.39
C TRP A 174 13.08 15.97 0.88
N ALA A 175 11.89 15.46 0.65
CA ALA A 175 10.74 16.26 0.24
C ALA A 175 10.43 17.37 1.26
N LEU A 176 10.52 17.07 2.55
CA LEU A 176 10.28 18.04 3.63
C LEU A 176 11.33 19.16 3.68
N THR A 177 12.55 18.93 3.22
CA THR A 177 13.65 19.90 3.21
C THR A 177 13.85 20.58 1.86
N MET A 178 13.40 19.94 0.77
CA MET A 178 13.54 20.45 -0.60
C MET A 178 12.51 21.51 -0.93
N LEU A 179 11.29 21.38 -0.39
CA LEU A 179 10.20 22.30 -0.61
C LEU A 179 10.12 23.34 0.53
N SER A 180 9.66 24.57 0.19
CA SER A 180 9.34 25.58 1.18
C SER A 180 8.12 25.14 2.02
N ARG A 181 7.98 25.70 3.23
CA ARG A 181 6.85 25.40 4.13
C ARG A 181 5.49 25.59 3.47
N GLU A 182 5.36 26.57 2.59
CA GLU A 182 4.15 26.86 1.85
C GLU A 182 3.80 25.77 0.83
N ASN A 183 4.82 25.12 0.27
CA ASN A 183 4.69 24.12 -0.79
C ASN A 183 4.86 22.67 -0.30
N VAL A 184 5.10 22.43 0.99
CA VAL A 184 5.29 21.09 1.57
C VAL A 184 4.08 20.17 1.30
N GLY A 185 2.86 20.72 1.21
CA GLY A 185 1.68 19.96 0.84
C GLY A 185 1.78 19.23 -0.50
N TYR A 186 2.57 19.75 -1.44
CA TYR A 186 2.83 19.08 -2.71
C TYR A 186 3.67 17.80 -2.58
N ALA A 187 4.41 17.62 -1.48
CA ALA A 187 5.19 16.41 -1.24
C ALA A 187 4.30 15.17 -1.16
N SER A 188 3.19 15.25 -0.42
CA SER A 188 2.22 14.15 -0.33
C SER A 188 1.51 13.89 -1.65
N THR A 189 1.21 14.92 -2.41
CA THR A 189 0.64 14.79 -3.76
C THR A 189 1.62 14.11 -4.70
N CYS A 190 2.89 14.52 -4.71
CA CYS A 190 3.94 13.89 -5.50
C CYS A 190 4.12 12.41 -5.13
N ASN A 191 4.07 12.08 -3.83
CA ASN A 191 4.13 10.71 -3.35
C ASN A 191 2.95 9.89 -3.91
N SER A 192 1.72 10.32 -3.69
CA SER A 192 0.53 9.60 -4.14
C SER A 192 0.47 9.43 -5.65
N VAL A 193 0.68 10.51 -6.39
CA VAL A 193 0.63 10.50 -7.87
C VAL A 193 1.82 9.73 -8.43
N GLY A 194 3.02 9.96 -7.93
CA GLY A 194 4.25 9.31 -8.40
C GLY A 194 4.24 7.80 -8.17
N GLN A 195 3.93 7.37 -6.95
CA GLN A 195 3.82 5.93 -6.64
C GLN A 195 2.73 5.24 -7.47
N THR A 196 1.57 5.86 -7.63
CA THR A 196 0.48 5.31 -8.43
C THR A 196 0.89 5.19 -9.90
N ALA A 197 1.54 6.21 -10.46
CA ALA A 197 2.05 6.16 -11.83
C ALA A 197 3.13 5.08 -12.00
N GLY A 198 4.07 4.98 -11.06
CA GLY A 198 5.11 3.95 -11.08
C GLY A 198 4.54 2.54 -10.93
N TYR A 199 3.59 2.35 -10.04
CA TYR A 199 2.87 1.09 -9.89
C TYR A 199 2.13 0.71 -11.18
N PHE A 200 1.45 1.66 -11.81
CA PHE A 200 0.78 1.45 -13.09
C PHE A 200 1.77 0.99 -14.17
N LEU A 201 2.93 1.64 -14.28
CA LEU A 201 3.97 1.25 -15.24
C LEU A 201 4.52 -0.15 -14.95
N GLY A 202 4.78 -0.47 -13.70
CA GLY A 202 5.36 -1.75 -13.30
C GLY A 202 4.37 -2.92 -13.24
N ASN A 203 3.09 -2.66 -13.13
CA ASN A 203 2.05 -3.69 -13.06
C ASN A 203 1.22 -3.72 -14.34
N VAL A 204 0.40 -2.69 -14.58
CA VAL A 204 -0.61 -2.71 -15.65
C VAL A 204 0.02 -2.67 -17.03
N LEU A 205 0.88 -1.68 -17.27
CA LEU A 205 1.52 -1.51 -18.57
C LEU A 205 2.48 -2.66 -18.87
N PHE A 206 3.24 -3.09 -17.86
CA PHE A 206 4.16 -4.22 -18.01
C PHE A 206 3.41 -5.51 -18.36
N LEU A 207 2.37 -5.89 -17.61
CA LEU A 207 1.60 -7.11 -17.88
C LEU A 207 0.91 -7.07 -19.25
N ALA A 208 0.41 -5.91 -19.67
CA ALA A 208 -0.18 -5.74 -21.00
C ALA A 208 0.85 -5.93 -22.13
N LEU A 209 2.04 -5.38 -21.98
CA LEU A 209 3.11 -5.51 -22.98
C LEU A 209 3.83 -6.86 -22.94
N GLU A 210 3.81 -7.55 -21.82
CA GLU A 210 4.37 -8.90 -21.66
C GLU A 210 3.48 -9.97 -22.29
N SER A 211 2.16 -9.75 -22.32
CA SER A 211 1.21 -10.70 -22.91
C SER A 211 1.31 -10.74 -24.43
N ALA A 212 1.63 -11.92 -24.97
CA ALA A 212 1.63 -12.15 -26.42
C ALA A 212 0.23 -11.96 -27.04
N ASP A 213 -0.81 -12.45 -26.36
CA ASP A 213 -2.20 -12.38 -26.83
C ASP A 213 -2.71 -10.95 -26.92
N PHE A 214 -2.44 -10.15 -25.88
CA PHE A 214 -2.81 -8.74 -25.88
C PHE A 214 -2.07 -7.96 -26.96
N CYS A 215 -0.75 -8.15 -27.10
CA CYS A 215 0.06 -7.46 -28.10
C CYS A 215 -0.37 -7.85 -29.54
N ASN A 216 -0.62 -9.13 -29.80
CA ASN A 216 -1.06 -9.61 -31.11
C ASN A 216 -2.44 -9.11 -31.50
N LYS A 217 -3.33 -8.93 -30.51
CA LYS A 217 -4.70 -8.46 -30.76
C LYS A 217 -4.81 -6.96 -30.97
N TYR A 218 -4.01 -6.16 -30.23
CA TYR A 218 -4.21 -4.70 -30.17
C TYR A 218 -3.03 -3.86 -30.68
N LEU A 219 -1.81 -4.41 -30.67
CA LEU A 219 -0.59 -3.62 -30.91
C LEU A 219 0.23 -4.06 -32.13
N ARG A 220 0.02 -5.27 -32.64
CA ARG A 220 0.79 -5.83 -33.76
C ARG A 220 -0.09 -6.19 -34.95
N PHE A 221 0.48 -6.03 -36.13
CA PHE A 221 -0.11 -6.51 -37.38
C PHE A 221 0.21 -7.98 -37.67
N GLU A 222 1.43 -8.42 -37.27
CA GLU A 222 1.89 -9.80 -37.43
C GLU A 222 1.99 -10.50 -36.07
N PRO A 223 1.28 -11.63 -35.88
CA PRO A 223 1.33 -12.38 -34.63
C PRO A 223 2.74 -12.92 -34.32
N GLN A 224 3.17 -12.77 -33.07
CA GLN A 224 4.43 -13.33 -32.56
C GLN A 224 4.18 -14.14 -31.28
N PRO A 225 5.04 -15.14 -30.96
CA PRO A 225 4.82 -16.02 -29.81
C PRO A 225 5.10 -15.38 -28.44
N ARG A 226 5.63 -14.15 -28.40
CA ARG A 226 5.96 -13.44 -27.15
C ARG A 226 5.47 -12.00 -27.19
N GLY A 227 5.34 -11.39 -26.02
CA GLY A 227 4.99 -9.99 -25.87
C GLY A 227 6.01 -9.03 -26.48
N ILE A 228 5.69 -7.74 -26.49
CA ILE A 228 6.62 -6.69 -26.98
C ILE A 228 7.77 -6.51 -25.98
N VAL A 229 7.48 -6.61 -24.69
CA VAL A 229 8.45 -6.43 -23.60
C VAL A 229 8.44 -7.68 -22.74
N THR A 230 9.63 -8.22 -22.49
CA THR A 230 9.81 -9.30 -21.51
C THR A 230 10.14 -8.70 -20.13
N LEU A 231 10.04 -9.48 -19.07
CA LEU A 231 10.46 -9.03 -17.74
C LEU A 231 11.95 -8.66 -17.71
N SER A 232 12.77 -9.40 -18.44
CA SER A 232 14.19 -9.10 -18.63
C SER A 232 14.41 -7.72 -19.25
N ASP A 233 13.73 -7.43 -20.36
CA ASP A 233 13.86 -6.14 -21.07
C ASP A 233 13.39 -4.97 -20.17
N PHE A 234 12.31 -5.16 -19.45
CA PHE A 234 11.74 -4.16 -18.54
C PHE A 234 12.70 -3.84 -17.38
N LEU A 235 13.27 -4.87 -16.76
CA LEU A 235 14.26 -4.72 -15.70
C LEU A 235 15.53 -4.03 -16.18
N PHE A 236 16.03 -4.39 -17.35
CA PHE A 236 17.21 -3.77 -17.93
C PHE A 236 16.99 -2.28 -18.23
N PHE A 237 15.86 -1.95 -18.85
CA PHE A 237 15.49 -0.56 -19.15
C PHE A 237 15.40 0.29 -17.89
N TRP A 238 14.61 -0.14 -16.91
CA TRP A 238 14.43 0.62 -15.67
C TRP A 238 15.69 0.64 -14.80
N GLY A 239 16.46 -0.43 -14.78
CA GLY A 239 17.77 -0.44 -14.12
C GLY A 239 18.70 0.64 -14.69
N THR A 240 18.73 0.77 -16.01
CA THR A 240 19.51 1.82 -16.71
C THR A 240 18.97 3.21 -16.36
N VAL A 241 17.64 3.40 -16.35
CA VAL A 241 17.00 4.67 -15.94
C VAL A 241 17.37 5.02 -14.51
N PHE A 242 17.34 4.06 -13.58
CA PHE A 242 17.77 4.29 -12.19
C PHE A 242 19.22 4.76 -12.11
N LEU A 243 20.15 4.15 -12.83
CA LEU A 243 21.57 4.56 -12.82
C LEU A 243 21.76 5.96 -13.38
N ILE A 244 21.13 6.28 -14.51
CA ILE A 244 21.22 7.61 -15.14
C ILE A 244 20.63 8.68 -14.21
N THR A 245 19.43 8.45 -13.69
CA THR A 245 18.74 9.40 -12.79
C THR A 245 19.55 9.62 -11.53
N THR A 246 20.08 8.56 -10.92
CA THR A 246 20.88 8.65 -9.71
C THR A 246 22.15 9.45 -9.94
N THR A 247 22.83 9.26 -11.06
CA THR A 247 24.01 10.02 -11.45
C THR A 247 23.67 11.51 -11.63
N LEU A 248 22.58 11.82 -12.33
CA LEU A 248 22.13 13.20 -12.50
C LEU A 248 21.79 13.87 -11.16
N VAL A 249 21.07 13.18 -10.28
CA VAL A 249 20.74 13.68 -8.93
C VAL A 249 22.00 13.89 -8.09
N ALA A 250 22.95 12.95 -8.14
CA ALA A 250 24.20 13.05 -7.40
C ALA A 250 25.05 14.27 -7.82
N LEU A 251 25.11 14.55 -9.12
CA LEU A 251 25.93 15.62 -9.69
C LEU A 251 25.25 16.99 -9.70
N LEU A 252 23.98 17.04 -10.08
CA LEU A 252 23.30 18.32 -10.37
C LEU A 252 22.54 18.88 -9.16
N LYS A 253 21.96 18.03 -8.32
CA LYS A 253 21.16 18.50 -7.19
C LYS A 253 21.99 18.61 -5.93
N LYS A 254 22.14 19.82 -5.41
CA LYS A 254 22.76 20.04 -4.09
C LYS A 254 21.69 19.96 -3.02
N GLU A 255 21.95 19.21 -1.96
CA GLU A 255 21.12 19.24 -0.77
C GLU A 255 21.42 20.52 0.01
N ASN A 256 20.37 21.30 0.33
CA ASN A 256 20.53 22.47 1.19
C ASN A 256 21.05 21.99 2.53
N LYS A 257 22.18 22.55 2.99
CA LYS A 257 22.64 22.33 4.35
C LYS A 257 21.52 22.81 5.27
N GLU A 258 20.93 21.93 6.03
CA GLU A 258 20.04 22.33 7.12
C GLU A 258 20.84 23.31 7.97
N VAL A 259 20.41 24.57 7.97
CA VAL A 259 20.93 25.55 8.93
C VAL A 259 20.43 25.02 10.27
N SER A 260 21.35 24.45 11.02
CA SER A 260 21.12 24.04 12.40
C SER A 260 20.87 25.32 13.23
N VAL A 261 19.63 25.82 13.13
CA VAL A 261 19.13 26.87 14.01
C VAL A 261 18.77 26.20 15.33
N GLY A 262 19.67 26.32 16.26
CA GLY A 262 19.48 25.96 17.67
C GLY A 262 19.55 24.44 17.90
N LYS A 263 20.53 24.02 18.66
CA LYS A 263 20.67 22.73 19.35
C LYS A 263 19.40 21.88 19.42
N GLU A 264 18.93 21.35 18.30
CA GLU A 264 18.31 20.05 18.31
C GLU A 264 19.46 19.08 18.57
N GLU A 265 19.58 18.66 19.82
CA GLU A 265 20.28 17.45 20.16
C GLU A 265 19.81 16.43 19.10
N THR A 266 20.73 16.01 18.23
CA THR A 266 20.51 14.86 17.36
C THR A 266 20.06 13.76 18.30
N GLN A 267 18.73 13.52 18.35
CA GLN A 267 18.19 12.42 19.15
C GLN A 267 18.96 11.19 18.70
N GLY A 268 19.74 10.61 19.58
CA GLY A 268 20.56 9.46 19.25
C GLY A 268 19.63 8.34 18.78
N ILE A 269 20.11 7.48 17.90
CA ILE A 269 19.36 6.29 17.42
C ILE A 269 18.67 5.59 18.59
N THR A 270 19.40 5.41 19.69
CA THR A 270 18.92 4.79 20.92
C THR A 270 17.71 5.51 21.53
N ASP A 271 17.69 6.83 21.49
CA ASP A 271 16.60 7.60 22.09
C ASP A 271 15.34 7.57 21.24
N THR A 272 15.47 7.52 19.92
CA THR A 272 14.34 7.31 19.01
C THR A 272 13.71 5.92 19.22
N TYR A 273 14.52 4.88 19.37
CA TYR A 273 13.98 3.53 19.67
C TYR A 273 13.37 3.44 21.07
N LYS A 274 13.96 4.08 22.08
CA LYS A 274 13.36 4.19 23.42
C LYS A 274 12.00 4.90 23.36
N LEU A 275 11.92 5.97 22.59
CA LEU A 275 10.66 6.70 22.38
C LEU A 275 9.60 5.82 21.72
N LEU A 276 9.93 5.12 20.64
CA LEU A 276 9.03 4.18 19.99
C LEU A 276 8.52 3.11 20.96
N PHE A 277 9.40 2.56 21.76
CA PHE A 277 9.04 1.55 22.74
C PHE A 277 8.15 2.10 23.88
N ALA A 278 8.40 3.35 24.29
CA ALA A 278 7.54 4.04 25.25
C ALA A 278 6.13 4.29 24.69
N ILE A 279 6.01 4.67 23.42
CA ILE A 279 4.72 4.86 22.74
C ILE A 279 3.94 3.54 22.67
N ILE A 280 4.57 2.46 22.25
CA ILE A 280 3.93 1.14 22.14
C ILE A 280 3.42 0.63 23.50
N LYS A 281 4.13 0.93 24.58
CA LYS A 281 3.74 0.52 25.94
C LYS A 281 2.52 1.27 26.49
N MET A 282 2.09 2.35 25.87
CA MET A 282 0.87 3.06 26.32
C MET A 282 -0.36 2.16 26.14
N PRO A 283 -1.22 2.01 27.17
CA PRO A 283 -2.34 1.07 27.11
C PRO A 283 -3.30 1.32 25.93
N ALA A 284 -3.59 2.59 25.63
CA ALA A 284 -4.45 2.97 24.51
C ALA A 284 -3.84 2.58 23.17
N VAL A 285 -2.54 2.87 22.98
CA VAL A 285 -1.79 2.53 21.76
C VAL A 285 -1.68 1.02 21.60
N LEU A 286 -1.32 0.29 22.66
CA LEU A 286 -1.23 -1.16 22.63
C LEU A 286 -2.58 -1.80 22.25
N THR A 287 -3.66 -1.33 22.87
CA THR A 287 -5.03 -1.81 22.56
C THR A 287 -5.38 -1.53 21.10
N PHE A 288 -5.11 -0.32 20.61
CA PHE A 288 -5.34 0.03 19.20
C PHE A 288 -4.52 -0.83 18.27
N CYS A 289 -3.23 -1.02 18.52
CA CYS A 289 -2.35 -1.86 17.71
C CYS A 289 -2.86 -3.32 17.63
N LEU A 290 -3.25 -3.91 18.76
CA LEU A 290 -3.80 -5.27 18.79
C LEU A 290 -5.12 -5.39 18.02
N LEU A 291 -6.00 -4.39 18.15
CA LEU A 291 -7.26 -4.37 17.41
C LEU A 291 -7.03 -4.23 15.91
N ILE A 292 -6.15 -3.33 15.48
CA ILE A 292 -5.87 -3.11 14.05
C ILE A 292 -5.12 -4.29 13.42
N LEU A 293 -4.21 -4.94 14.15
CA LEU A 293 -3.53 -6.15 13.66
C LEU A 293 -4.49 -7.30 13.37
N THR A 294 -5.64 -7.36 14.03
CA THR A 294 -6.62 -8.43 13.87
C THR A 294 -7.85 -8.03 13.03
N ALA A 295 -8.09 -6.75 12.83
CA ALA A 295 -9.30 -6.25 12.16
C ALA A 295 -9.45 -6.73 10.71
N LYS A 296 -8.35 -6.92 10.00
CA LYS A 296 -8.35 -7.23 8.56
C LYS A 296 -8.33 -8.74 8.25
N ILE A 297 -8.35 -9.60 9.25
CA ILE A 297 -8.41 -11.06 9.04
C ILE A 297 -9.64 -11.44 8.22
N GLY A 298 -10.78 -10.81 8.47
CA GLY A 298 -12.03 -11.08 7.75
C GLY A 298 -11.99 -10.78 6.24
N PHE A 299 -11.04 -9.98 5.79
CA PHE A 299 -10.90 -9.59 4.38
C PHE A 299 -9.75 -10.30 3.67
N SER A 300 -8.92 -11.03 4.38
CA SER A 300 -7.65 -11.56 3.88
C SER A 300 -7.81 -12.49 2.68
N ALA A 301 -8.79 -13.39 2.69
CA ALA A 301 -9.07 -14.27 1.57
C ALA A 301 -9.54 -13.48 0.32
N ALA A 302 -10.41 -12.50 0.50
CA ALA A 302 -10.88 -11.65 -0.59
C ALA A 302 -9.76 -10.80 -1.19
N ASP A 303 -8.92 -10.20 -0.35
CA ASP A 303 -7.86 -9.29 -0.80
C ASP A 303 -6.67 -10.03 -1.44
N ALA A 304 -6.28 -11.18 -0.90
CA ALA A 304 -5.08 -11.89 -1.31
C ALA A 304 -5.31 -12.97 -2.37
N VAL A 305 -6.43 -13.64 -2.35
CA VAL A 305 -6.65 -14.88 -3.13
C VAL A 305 -7.56 -14.68 -4.33
N THR A 306 -8.53 -13.77 -4.27
CA THR A 306 -9.55 -13.61 -5.33
C THR A 306 -8.94 -13.34 -6.71
N GLY A 307 -7.98 -12.42 -6.81
CA GLY A 307 -7.32 -12.12 -8.09
C GLY A 307 -6.58 -13.32 -8.68
N LEU A 308 -5.90 -14.10 -7.84
CA LEU A 308 -5.20 -15.31 -8.26
C LEU A 308 -6.18 -16.40 -8.71
N LYS A 309 -7.31 -16.53 -8.01
CA LYS A 309 -8.37 -17.46 -8.41
C LYS A 309 -9.00 -17.11 -9.74
N LEU A 310 -9.23 -15.85 -10.03
CA LEU A 310 -9.73 -15.42 -11.34
C LEU A 310 -8.77 -15.80 -12.47
N VAL A 311 -7.46 -15.68 -12.25
CA VAL A 311 -6.45 -16.13 -13.22
C VAL A 311 -6.46 -17.65 -13.37
N GLU A 312 -6.59 -18.39 -12.27
CA GLU A 312 -6.71 -19.85 -12.29
C GLU A 312 -7.93 -20.33 -13.07
N GLU A 313 -9.05 -19.61 -12.97
CA GLU A 313 -10.29 -19.89 -13.73
C GLU A 313 -10.25 -19.40 -15.19
N GLY A 314 -9.10 -18.99 -15.68
CA GLY A 314 -8.85 -18.69 -17.10
C GLY A 314 -8.97 -17.21 -17.49
N VAL A 315 -9.18 -16.29 -16.55
CA VAL A 315 -9.19 -14.85 -16.87
C VAL A 315 -7.75 -14.41 -17.17
N PRO A 316 -7.48 -13.78 -18.34
CA PRO A 316 -6.13 -13.28 -18.65
C PRO A 316 -5.64 -12.28 -17.60
N LYS A 317 -4.40 -12.47 -17.10
CA LYS A 317 -3.79 -11.60 -16.07
C LYS A 317 -3.71 -10.14 -16.49
N GLU A 318 -3.43 -9.89 -17.78
CA GLU A 318 -3.37 -8.55 -18.36
C GLU A 318 -4.73 -7.85 -18.39
N HIS A 319 -5.81 -8.59 -18.61
CA HIS A 319 -7.16 -8.02 -18.55
C HIS A 319 -7.53 -7.60 -17.12
N LEU A 320 -7.20 -8.41 -16.12
CA LEU A 320 -7.40 -8.05 -14.71
C LEU A 320 -6.57 -6.81 -14.33
N ALA A 321 -5.33 -6.73 -14.79
CA ALA A 321 -4.48 -5.55 -14.58
C ALA A 321 -5.06 -4.29 -15.25
N LEU A 322 -5.58 -4.40 -16.47
CA LEU A 322 -6.20 -3.29 -17.19
C LEU A 322 -7.48 -2.77 -16.52
N LEU A 323 -8.20 -3.60 -15.78
CA LEU A 323 -9.36 -3.16 -14.99
C LEU A 323 -8.99 -2.17 -13.88
N ALA A 324 -7.70 -2.08 -13.50
CA ALA A 324 -7.22 -1.04 -12.59
C ALA A 324 -7.25 0.38 -13.18
N VAL A 325 -7.20 0.52 -14.51
CA VAL A 325 -7.18 1.84 -15.18
C VAL A 325 -8.43 2.68 -14.88
N PRO A 326 -9.66 2.17 -15.04
CA PRO A 326 -10.87 2.89 -14.67
C PRO A 326 -10.99 3.15 -13.16
N MET A 327 -10.25 2.42 -12.33
CA MET A 327 -10.24 2.61 -10.87
C MET A 327 -9.41 3.81 -10.42
N VAL A 328 -8.45 4.29 -11.21
CA VAL A 328 -7.58 5.42 -10.84
C VAL A 328 -8.36 6.69 -10.50
N PRO A 329 -9.32 7.17 -11.30
CA PRO A 329 -10.16 8.31 -10.93
C PRO A 329 -10.91 8.07 -9.62
N LEU A 330 -11.43 6.87 -9.42
CA LEU A 330 -12.15 6.51 -8.20
C LEU A 330 -11.24 6.55 -6.97
N GLN A 331 -10.01 6.06 -7.09
CA GLN A 331 -9.00 6.09 -6.03
C GLN A 331 -8.56 7.52 -5.65
N ILE A 332 -8.67 8.47 -6.55
CA ILE A 332 -8.39 9.88 -6.29
C ILE A 332 -9.60 10.57 -5.64
N ILE A 333 -10.79 10.33 -6.17
CA ILE A 333 -12.02 11.01 -5.74
C ILE A 333 -12.51 10.50 -4.38
N LEU A 334 -12.47 9.19 -4.13
CA LEU A 334 -12.99 8.59 -2.91
C LEU A 334 -12.36 9.15 -1.63
N PRO A 335 -11.03 9.27 -1.48
CA PRO A 335 -10.43 9.86 -0.30
C PRO A 335 -10.88 11.30 -0.06
N LEU A 336 -11.07 12.09 -1.12
CA LEU A 336 -11.54 13.48 -1.01
C LEU A 336 -12.98 13.56 -0.50
N ILE A 337 -13.84 12.66 -0.94
CA ILE A 337 -15.23 12.61 -0.47
C ILE A 337 -15.29 12.12 0.98
N ILE A 338 -14.60 11.02 1.27
CA ILE A 338 -14.62 10.36 2.57
C ILE A 338 -13.98 11.25 3.64
N SER A 339 -12.93 12.02 3.30
CA SER A 339 -12.26 12.92 4.24
C SER A 339 -13.21 13.95 4.85
N LYS A 340 -14.24 14.39 4.11
CA LYS A 340 -15.27 15.30 4.63
C LYS A 340 -16.08 14.68 5.77
N TYR A 341 -16.29 13.37 5.74
CA TYR A 341 -17.05 12.65 6.77
C TYR A 341 -16.18 12.18 7.94
N THR A 342 -14.87 12.08 7.74
CA THR A 342 -13.90 11.67 8.76
C THR A 342 -13.26 12.85 9.50
N ALA A 343 -13.48 14.07 9.04
CA ALA A 343 -12.95 15.29 9.68
C ALA A 343 -13.55 15.60 11.05
N GLY A 344 -14.62 14.90 11.47
CA GLY A 344 -15.28 15.08 12.75
C GLY A 344 -14.54 14.44 13.94
N PRO A 345 -15.13 14.54 15.15
CA PRO A 345 -14.53 14.02 16.37
C PRO A 345 -14.44 12.50 16.43
N GLN A 346 -15.22 11.81 15.62
CA GLN A 346 -15.35 10.33 15.64
C GLN A 346 -15.08 9.68 14.28
N PRO A 347 -13.84 9.70 13.77
CA PRO A 347 -13.51 9.16 12.46
C PRO A 347 -13.72 7.64 12.35
N LEU A 348 -13.53 6.88 13.44
CA LEU A 348 -13.66 5.41 13.43
C LEU A 348 -15.11 4.92 13.27
N ASN A 349 -16.10 5.80 13.38
CA ASN A 349 -17.50 5.43 13.10
C ASN A 349 -17.68 4.96 11.65
N ILE A 350 -16.96 5.58 10.70
CA ILE A 350 -17.03 5.20 9.29
C ILE A 350 -16.39 3.83 9.08
N PHE A 351 -15.25 3.57 9.73
CA PHE A 351 -14.64 2.25 9.74
C PHE A 351 -15.61 1.16 10.20
N TYR A 352 -16.24 1.39 11.36
CA TYR A 352 -17.17 0.45 11.95
C TYR A 352 -18.40 0.19 11.07
N LYS A 353 -18.93 1.23 10.42
CA LYS A 353 -20.09 1.12 9.52
C LYS A 353 -19.72 0.46 8.19
N ALA A 354 -18.52 0.70 7.65
CA ALA A 354 -18.08 0.15 6.37
C ALA A 354 -17.70 -1.34 6.45
N MET A 355 -17.27 -1.81 7.62
CA MET A 355 -16.76 -3.16 7.81
C MET A 355 -17.74 -4.28 7.41
N PRO A 356 -19.03 -4.27 7.84
CA PRO A 356 -19.99 -5.31 7.43
C PRO A 356 -20.20 -5.36 5.92
N TYR A 357 -20.26 -4.20 5.25
CA TYR A 357 -20.41 -4.15 3.79
C TYR A 357 -19.22 -4.76 3.08
N ARG A 358 -18.00 -4.48 3.57
CA ARG A 358 -16.78 -5.07 3.00
C ARG A 358 -16.73 -6.60 3.21
N LEU A 359 -17.20 -7.10 4.35
CA LEU A 359 -17.31 -8.55 4.59
C LEU A 359 -18.30 -9.22 3.62
N LEU A 360 -19.45 -8.59 3.38
CA LEU A 360 -20.43 -9.09 2.41
C LEU A 360 -19.87 -9.06 0.98
N LEU A 361 -19.11 -8.05 0.61
CA LEU A 361 -18.44 -7.99 -0.69
C LEU A 361 -17.35 -9.07 -0.83
N GLY A 362 -16.75 -9.54 0.25
CA GLY A 362 -15.88 -10.70 0.25
C GLY A 362 -16.61 -11.99 -0.16
N LEU A 363 -17.85 -12.16 0.30
CA LEU A 363 -18.71 -13.27 -0.16
C LEU A 363 -19.14 -13.10 -1.62
N GLU A 364 -19.43 -11.87 -2.04
CA GLU A 364 -19.73 -11.57 -3.44
C GLU A 364 -18.56 -11.93 -4.37
N TYR A 365 -17.32 -11.67 -3.97
CA TYR A 365 -16.13 -12.10 -4.70
C TYR A 365 -16.04 -13.63 -4.83
N ALA A 366 -16.37 -14.37 -3.79
CA ALA A 366 -16.42 -15.82 -3.84
C ALA A 366 -17.47 -16.32 -4.86
N LEU A 367 -18.62 -15.66 -4.92
CA LEU A 367 -19.66 -15.94 -5.92
C LEU A 367 -19.19 -15.58 -7.34
N LEU A 368 -18.50 -14.47 -7.50
CA LEU A 368 -17.93 -14.03 -8.78
C LEU A 368 -16.92 -15.06 -9.32
N VAL A 369 -16.02 -15.55 -8.48
CA VAL A 369 -15.05 -16.60 -8.85
C VAL A 369 -15.79 -17.88 -9.25
N TRP A 370 -16.79 -18.30 -8.49
CA TRP A 370 -17.60 -19.49 -8.80
C TRP A 370 -18.37 -19.36 -10.12
N TRP A 371 -18.81 -18.15 -10.46
CA TRP A 371 -19.54 -17.86 -11.69
C TRP A 371 -18.64 -17.77 -12.92
N THR A 372 -17.38 -17.38 -12.75
CA THR A 372 -16.41 -17.14 -13.83
C THR A 372 -16.30 -18.28 -14.85
N PRO A 373 -16.07 -19.56 -14.47
CA PRO A 373 -15.93 -20.65 -15.46
C PRO A 373 -17.22 -20.94 -16.23
N LYS A 374 -18.39 -20.51 -15.73
CA LYS A 374 -19.68 -20.73 -16.37
C LYS A 374 -19.98 -19.74 -17.51
N VAL A 375 -19.24 -18.63 -17.55
CA VAL A 375 -19.43 -17.54 -18.51
C VAL A 375 -18.42 -17.61 -19.64
N GLU A 376 -17.38 -18.42 -19.50
CA GLU A 376 -16.37 -18.62 -20.53
C GLU A 376 -17.02 -19.23 -21.79
N HIS A 377 -16.86 -18.56 -22.94
CA HIS A 377 -17.32 -19.05 -24.25
C HIS A 377 -16.18 -18.94 -25.26
N GLN A 378 -15.92 -20.02 -25.99
CA GLN A 378 -14.96 -20.09 -27.10
C GLN A 378 -13.55 -19.61 -26.74
N GLY A 379 -13.08 -19.84 -25.49
CA GLY A 379 -11.77 -19.44 -25.03
C GLY A 379 -11.64 -17.95 -24.65
N GLY A 380 -12.77 -17.27 -24.38
CA GLY A 380 -12.78 -15.87 -23.93
C GLY A 380 -13.99 -15.52 -23.07
N PHE A 381 -13.94 -14.32 -22.50
CA PHE A 381 -15.02 -13.79 -21.67
C PHE A 381 -15.75 -12.67 -22.39
N PRO A 382 -17.09 -12.60 -22.29
CA PRO A 382 -17.87 -11.53 -22.89
C PRO A 382 -17.65 -10.19 -22.16
N ILE A 383 -17.92 -9.08 -22.85
CA ILE A 383 -17.71 -7.72 -22.31
C ILE A 383 -18.53 -7.50 -21.03
N TYR A 384 -19.74 -8.03 -20.94
CA TYR A 384 -20.57 -7.86 -19.73
C TYR A 384 -19.93 -8.49 -18.48
N TYR A 385 -19.13 -9.56 -18.63
CA TYR A 385 -18.38 -10.15 -17.54
C TYR A 385 -17.39 -9.15 -16.95
N TYR A 386 -16.59 -8.49 -17.80
CA TYR A 386 -15.63 -7.47 -17.35
C TYR A 386 -16.31 -6.26 -16.71
N ILE A 387 -17.49 -5.88 -17.19
CA ILE A 387 -18.29 -4.81 -16.57
C ILE A 387 -18.72 -5.21 -15.16
N ILE A 388 -19.17 -6.44 -14.95
CA ILE A 388 -19.55 -6.94 -13.62
C ILE A 388 -18.35 -7.00 -12.69
N VAL A 389 -17.20 -7.51 -13.15
CA VAL A 389 -15.95 -7.53 -12.36
C VAL A 389 -15.53 -6.11 -12.00
N LEU A 390 -15.61 -5.17 -12.93
CA LEU A 390 -15.28 -3.76 -12.70
C LEU A 390 -16.19 -3.12 -11.64
N LEU A 391 -17.50 -3.38 -11.70
CA LEU A 391 -18.45 -2.88 -10.71
C LEU A 391 -18.20 -3.49 -9.34
N SER A 392 -17.90 -4.79 -9.26
CA SER A 392 -17.52 -5.46 -8.00
C SER A 392 -16.27 -4.84 -7.41
N TYR A 393 -15.25 -4.58 -8.22
CA TYR A 393 -14.02 -3.90 -7.79
C TYR A 393 -14.30 -2.47 -7.33
N ALA A 394 -15.16 -1.73 -8.01
CA ALA A 394 -15.53 -0.37 -7.62
C ALA A 394 -16.21 -0.34 -6.26
N LEU A 395 -17.18 -1.22 -6.00
CA LEU A 395 -17.85 -1.34 -4.70
C LEU A 395 -16.87 -1.71 -3.59
N HIS A 396 -15.96 -2.65 -3.88
CA HIS A 396 -14.91 -3.02 -2.94
C HIS A 396 -13.98 -1.85 -2.62
N GLN A 397 -13.59 -1.06 -3.61
CA GLN A 397 -12.77 0.14 -3.43
C GLN A 397 -13.46 1.19 -2.55
N VAL A 398 -14.76 1.39 -2.70
CA VAL A 398 -15.53 2.32 -1.84
C VAL A 398 -15.42 1.92 -0.37
N THR A 399 -15.63 0.67 -0.04
CA THR A 399 -15.54 0.18 1.34
C THR A 399 -14.11 0.18 1.87
N LEU A 400 -13.15 -0.21 1.04
CA LEU A 400 -11.73 -0.23 1.39
C LEU A 400 -11.22 1.18 1.73
N TYR A 401 -11.49 2.16 0.87
CA TYR A 401 -11.07 3.54 1.11
C TYR A 401 -11.81 4.19 2.26
N SER A 402 -13.09 3.86 2.49
CA SER A 402 -13.83 4.32 3.67
C SER A 402 -13.14 3.88 4.96
N MET A 403 -12.70 2.64 5.03
CA MET A 403 -11.97 2.11 6.19
C MET A 403 -10.56 2.70 6.29
N TYR A 404 -9.84 2.79 5.18
CA TYR A 404 -8.47 3.30 5.13
C TYR A 404 -8.39 4.77 5.57
N VAL A 405 -9.20 5.65 4.97
CA VAL A 405 -9.21 7.09 5.30
C VAL A 405 -9.65 7.31 6.74
N SER A 406 -10.59 6.52 7.24
CA SER A 406 -11.04 6.57 8.63
C SER A 406 -9.91 6.28 9.62
N ILE A 407 -9.11 5.25 9.37
CA ILE A 407 -7.93 4.92 10.21
C ILE A 407 -6.87 6.00 10.11
N MET A 408 -6.58 6.50 8.91
CA MET A 408 -5.59 7.56 8.71
C MET A 408 -5.98 8.85 9.43
N ALA A 409 -7.26 9.23 9.38
CA ALA A 409 -7.77 10.38 10.11
C ALA A 409 -7.67 10.19 11.64
N PHE A 410 -7.96 8.99 12.14
CA PHE A 410 -7.80 8.66 13.54
C PHE A 410 -6.32 8.70 13.97
N ASN A 411 -5.42 8.11 13.19
CA ASN A 411 -3.98 8.13 13.48
C ASN A 411 -3.45 9.57 13.57
N ALA A 412 -3.87 10.44 12.66
CA ALA A 412 -3.51 11.85 12.69
C ALA A 412 -4.05 12.58 13.93
N LYS A 413 -5.30 12.26 14.34
CA LYS A 413 -5.94 12.87 15.49
C LYS A 413 -5.27 12.51 16.83
N VAL A 414 -4.85 11.26 17.00
CA VAL A 414 -4.30 10.77 18.28
C VAL A 414 -2.79 10.97 18.41
N SER A 415 -2.09 11.21 17.30
CA SER A 415 -0.63 11.43 17.31
C SER A 415 -0.28 12.70 18.07
N ASP A 416 0.70 12.58 18.98
CA ASP A 416 1.19 13.73 19.73
C ASP A 416 1.95 14.69 18.80
N PRO A 417 1.56 15.98 18.69
CA PRO A 417 2.21 16.94 17.80
C PRO A 417 3.73 17.10 18.03
N LEU A 418 4.20 16.90 19.25
CA LEU A 418 5.63 17.04 19.59
C LEU A 418 6.50 15.91 19.00
N ILE A 419 5.92 14.74 18.79
CA ILE A 419 6.57 13.54 18.25
C ILE A 419 5.77 12.93 17.10
N GLY A 420 4.92 13.74 16.48
CA GLY A 420 3.86 13.31 15.56
C GLY A 420 4.34 12.49 14.38
N GLY A 421 5.49 12.82 13.81
CA GLY A 421 6.05 12.08 12.68
C GLY A 421 6.34 10.61 13.04
N THR A 422 7.07 10.37 14.12
CA THR A 422 7.40 9.00 14.59
C THR A 422 6.15 8.25 15.06
N TYR A 423 5.26 8.93 15.78
CA TYR A 423 4.03 8.35 16.31
C TYR A 423 3.09 7.91 15.18
N MET A 424 2.79 8.81 14.25
CA MET A 424 1.92 8.52 13.11
C MET A 424 2.50 7.42 12.21
N THR A 425 3.81 7.45 11.99
CA THR A 425 4.49 6.40 11.22
C THR A 425 4.37 5.04 11.89
N LEU A 426 4.48 4.98 13.22
CA LEU A 426 4.26 3.74 13.98
C LEU A 426 2.84 3.19 13.76
N LEU A 427 1.82 4.04 13.95
CA LEU A 427 0.43 3.61 13.78
C LEU A 427 0.13 3.16 12.34
N ASN A 428 0.67 3.87 11.35
CA ASN A 428 0.53 3.50 9.94
C ASN A 428 1.25 2.18 9.62
N THR A 429 2.44 1.96 10.17
CA THR A 429 3.18 0.70 10.04
C THR A 429 2.36 -0.48 10.58
N VAL A 430 1.78 -0.34 11.78
CA VAL A 430 0.93 -1.37 12.38
C VAL A 430 -0.32 -1.61 11.54
N SER A 431 -0.92 -0.55 11.00
CA SER A 431 -2.11 -0.65 10.13
C SER A 431 -1.81 -1.39 8.82
N ASN A 432 -0.65 -1.18 8.23
CA ASN A 432 -0.21 -1.89 7.02
C ASN A 432 0.13 -3.35 7.32
N LEU A 433 0.87 -3.59 8.40
CA LEU A 433 1.20 -4.95 8.85
C LEU A 433 -0.06 -5.76 9.15
N GLY A 434 -1.08 -5.13 9.74
CA GLY A 434 -2.40 -5.72 10.00
C GLY A 434 -3.14 -6.21 8.73
N GLY A 435 -2.75 -5.72 7.54
CA GLY A 435 -3.21 -6.24 6.25
C GLY A 435 -2.31 -7.33 5.68
N ASN A 436 -0.99 -7.18 5.81
CA ASN A 436 -0.02 -8.06 5.14
C ASN A 436 0.06 -9.46 5.77
N TRP A 437 0.12 -9.57 7.10
CA TRP A 437 0.25 -10.88 7.73
C TRP A 437 -0.99 -11.78 7.52
N PRO A 438 -2.25 -11.27 7.60
CA PRO A 438 -3.41 -12.11 7.32
C PRO A 438 -3.46 -12.55 5.85
N SER A 439 -3.02 -11.69 4.92
CA SER A 439 -2.94 -12.04 3.50
C SER A 439 -1.94 -13.17 3.24
N THR A 440 -0.78 -13.15 3.89
CA THR A 440 0.21 -14.24 3.82
C THR A 440 -0.36 -15.55 4.37
N VAL A 441 -1.04 -15.49 5.51
CA VAL A 441 -1.68 -16.68 6.13
C VAL A 441 -2.82 -17.20 5.25
N ALA A 442 -3.64 -16.31 4.67
CA ALA A 442 -4.71 -16.70 3.76
C ALA A 442 -4.16 -17.47 2.56
N LEU A 443 -3.14 -16.95 1.88
CA LEU A 443 -2.50 -17.66 0.77
C LEU A 443 -1.95 -19.03 1.19
N TRP A 444 -1.38 -19.13 2.38
CA TRP A 444 -0.84 -20.39 2.89
C TRP A 444 -1.92 -21.42 3.22
N LEU A 445 -3.10 -20.99 3.64
CA LEU A 445 -4.19 -21.88 4.05
C LEU A 445 -5.00 -22.45 2.88
N VAL A 446 -4.96 -21.87 1.68
CA VAL A 446 -5.74 -22.36 0.53
C VAL A 446 -5.42 -23.81 0.20
N ASP A 447 -4.14 -24.15 0.02
CA ASP A 447 -3.70 -25.51 -0.31
C ASP A 447 -4.03 -26.55 0.78
N PRO A 448 -3.70 -26.31 2.08
CA PRO A 448 -4.08 -27.23 3.16
C PRO A 448 -5.58 -27.43 3.31
N LEU A 449 -6.39 -26.38 3.13
CA LEU A 449 -7.85 -26.51 3.21
C LEU A 449 -8.41 -27.32 2.05
N THR A 450 -7.85 -27.17 0.86
CA THR A 450 -8.17 -28.01 -0.30
C THR A 450 -7.73 -29.46 -0.07
N ALA A 451 -6.51 -29.69 0.42
CA ALA A 451 -5.98 -31.02 0.73
C ALA A 451 -6.76 -31.75 1.83
N CYS A 452 -7.08 -31.05 2.93
CA CYS A 452 -7.92 -31.61 4.01
C CYS A 452 -9.27 -32.08 3.48
N ARG A 453 -9.84 -31.35 2.55
CA ARG A 453 -11.11 -31.73 1.93
C ARG A 453 -10.99 -32.91 1.01
N ILE A 454 -9.94 -33.00 0.21
CA ILE A 454 -9.62 -34.17 -0.61
C ILE A 454 -9.47 -35.40 0.29
N PHE A 455 -8.82 -35.28 1.45
CA PHE A 455 -8.69 -36.40 2.40
C PHE A 455 -10.04 -36.88 2.95
N ILE A 456 -10.90 -35.96 3.38
CA ILE A 456 -12.25 -36.26 3.84
C ILE A 456 -13.07 -36.90 2.71
N ILE A 457 -12.92 -36.37 1.49
CA ILE A 457 -13.63 -36.89 0.29
C ILE A 457 -13.10 -38.26 -0.11
N ILE A 458 -11.79 -38.52 -0.03
CA ILE A 458 -11.23 -39.86 -0.30
C ILE A 458 -11.79 -40.88 0.69
N LEU A 459 -11.93 -40.51 1.96
CA LEU A 459 -12.54 -41.36 2.98
C LEU A 459 -14.03 -41.62 2.65
N PHE A 460 -14.78 -40.61 2.26
CA PHE A 460 -16.18 -40.73 1.79
C PHE A 460 -16.28 -41.40 0.42
N LEU A 461 -15.32 -41.18 -0.49
CA LEU A 461 -15.25 -41.84 -1.81
C LEU A 461 -15.05 -43.38 -1.68
N GLN A 462 -14.20 -43.79 -0.75
CA GLN A 462 -14.04 -45.24 -0.48
C GLN A 462 -15.35 -45.87 0.06
N LEU A 463 -16.07 -45.12 0.89
CA LEU A 463 -17.38 -45.54 1.40
C LEU A 463 -18.45 -45.46 0.31
N CYS A 464 -18.46 -44.41 -0.49
CA CYS A 464 -19.40 -44.16 -1.57
C CYS A 464 -19.24 -45.17 -2.74
N LYS A 465 -17.99 -45.49 -3.13
CA LYS A 465 -17.70 -46.56 -4.10
C LYS A 465 -18.15 -47.92 -3.63
N LYS A 466 -18.03 -48.21 -2.33
CA LYS A 466 -18.58 -49.43 -1.72
C LYS A 466 -20.12 -49.49 -1.77
N LEU A 467 -20.78 -48.33 -1.82
CA LEU A 467 -22.23 -48.17 -1.86
C LEU A 467 -22.79 -47.90 -3.25
N GLY A 468 -21.97 -47.91 -4.32
CA GLY A 468 -22.39 -47.75 -5.72
C GLY A 468 -22.83 -46.36 -6.15
N GLY A 469 -22.43 -45.29 -5.39
CA GLY A 469 -22.79 -43.90 -5.69
C GLY A 469 -21.76 -43.16 -6.56
N SER A 470 -22.21 -42.21 -7.38
CA SER A 470 -21.35 -41.24 -8.06
C SER A 470 -21.04 -40.06 -7.16
N CYS A 471 -19.77 -39.80 -6.91
CA CYS A 471 -19.33 -38.72 -5.99
C CYS A 471 -19.10 -37.41 -6.75
N VAL A 472 -19.77 -36.36 -6.33
CA VAL A 472 -19.71 -35.04 -6.93
C VAL A 472 -18.57 -34.21 -6.33
N THR A 473 -17.95 -33.43 -7.17
CA THR A 473 -16.74 -32.58 -7.02
C THR A 473 -16.59 -31.83 -5.71
N ALA A 474 -15.35 -31.83 -5.21
CA ALA A 474 -14.92 -31.08 -4.03
C ALA A 474 -15.01 -29.55 -4.23
N LEU A 475 -15.52 -28.86 -3.23
CA LEU A 475 -15.37 -27.42 -3.14
C LEU A 475 -13.89 -27.08 -2.85
N ASP A 476 -13.34 -26.11 -3.57
CA ASP A 476 -12.01 -25.58 -3.40
C ASP A 476 -11.82 -24.93 -2.00
N GLY A 477 -10.61 -25.00 -1.45
CA GLY A 477 -10.27 -24.41 -0.17
C GLY A 477 -10.52 -22.91 -0.06
N TYR A 478 -10.41 -22.20 -1.16
CA TYR A 478 -10.71 -20.75 -1.24
C TYR A 478 -12.14 -20.42 -0.77
N TYR A 479 -13.15 -21.18 -1.18
CA TYR A 479 -14.55 -20.89 -0.77
C TYR A 479 -14.75 -21.15 0.72
N VAL A 480 -14.13 -22.21 1.25
CA VAL A 480 -14.17 -22.51 2.68
C VAL A 480 -13.51 -21.40 3.48
N GLU A 481 -12.34 -21.00 3.05
CA GLU A 481 -11.58 -19.93 3.69
C GLU A 481 -12.32 -18.60 3.65
N SER A 482 -12.91 -18.24 2.51
CA SER A 482 -13.71 -17.02 2.34
C SER A 482 -14.86 -16.96 3.35
N VAL A 483 -15.58 -18.07 3.54
CA VAL A 483 -16.67 -18.16 4.51
C VAL A 483 -16.13 -18.05 5.95
N ILE A 484 -15.05 -18.77 6.29
CA ILE A 484 -14.42 -18.73 7.62
C ILE A 484 -13.94 -17.31 7.94
N CYS A 485 -13.25 -16.65 7.01
CA CYS A 485 -12.76 -15.28 7.17
C CYS A 485 -13.92 -14.31 7.42
N VAL A 486 -15.02 -14.43 6.69
CA VAL A 486 -16.19 -13.57 6.88
C VAL A 486 -16.83 -13.81 8.26
N PHE A 487 -16.95 -15.06 8.72
CA PHE A 487 -17.44 -15.35 10.07
C PHE A 487 -16.52 -14.76 11.15
N ILE A 488 -15.21 -14.92 11.01
CA ILE A 488 -14.23 -14.30 11.92
C ILE A 488 -14.37 -12.77 11.90
N GLY A 489 -14.53 -12.18 10.71
CA GLY A 489 -14.71 -10.74 10.53
C GLY A 489 -15.97 -10.21 11.22
N PHE A 490 -17.12 -10.88 11.09
CA PHE A 490 -18.34 -10.53 11.79
C PHE A 490 -18.23 -10.72 13.30
N GLY A 491 -17.57 -11.79 13.75
CA GLY A 491 -17.25 -12.00 15.17
C GLY A 491 -16.39 -10.86 15.71
N TRP A 492 -15.33 -10.47 14.99
CA TRP A 492 -14.48 -9.34 15.34
C TRP A 492 -15.31 -8.03 15.39
N TRP A 493 -16.11 -7.77 14.38
CA TRP A 493 -16.96 -6.59 14.30
C TRP A 493 -17.93 -6.48 15.49
N PHE A 494 -18.53 -7.59 15.87
CA PHE A 494 -19.50 -7.62 16.97
C PHE A 494 -18.84 -7.48 18.35
N PHE A 495 -17.74 -8.21 18.61
CA PHE A 495 -17.10 -8.26 19.92
C PHE A 495 -16.04 -7.20 20.14
N LEU A 496 -15.21 -6.91 19.13
CA LEU A 496 -14.05 -6.04 19.22
C LEU A 496 -14.31 -4.67 18.57
N GLY A 497 -15.18 -4.57 17.59
CA GLY A 497 -15.53 -3.32 16.93
C GLY A 497 -15.99 -2.23 17.89
N PRO A 498 -16.87 -2.49 18.88
CA PRO A 498 -17.25 -1.51 19.88
C PRO A 498 -16.07 -1.02 20.74
N LYS A 499 -15.09 -1.89 21.02
CA LYS A 499 -13.87 -1.50 21.76
C LYS A 499 -13.01 -0.53 20.93
N LEU A 500 -12.83 -0.82 19.63
CA LEU A 500 -12.14 0.08 18.72
C LEU A 500 -12.84 1.44 18.65
N LYS A 501 -14.17 1.44 18.55
CA LYS A 501 -14.98 2.66 18.50
C LYS A 501 -14.84 3.49 19.76
N LYS A 502 -14.77 2.88 20.95
CA LYS A 502 -14.60 3.57 22.23
C LYS A 502 -13.23 4.26 22.37
N LEU A 503 -12.19 3.77 21.69
CA LEU A 503 -10.85 4.39 21.74
C LEU A 503 -10.84 5.82 21.21
N GLN A 504 -11.73 6.20 20.31
CA GLN A 504 -11.83 7.58 19.83
C GLN A 504 -12.42 8.55 20.85
N ASP A 505 -13.12 8.04 21.86
CA ASP A 505 -13.72 8.82 22.93
C ASP A 505 -12.78 9.00 24.13
N GLU A 506 -11.61 8.32 24.12
CA GLU A 506 -10.59 8.51 25.15
C GLU A 506 -9.94 9.89 25.07
N GLY A 507 -9.69 10.48 26.24
CA GLY A 507 -9.10 11.81 26.35
C GLY A 507 -7.69 11.90 25.77
N PRO A 508 -7.23 13.08 25.34
CA PRO A 508 -5.89 13.29 24.77
C PRO A 508 -4.74 12.82 25.68
N SER A 509 -4.96 12.78 27.01
CA SER A 509 -3.97 12.31 27.98
C SER A 509 -3.60 10.83 27.85
N SER A 510 -4.53 10.00 27.35
CA SER A 510 -4.32 8.55 27.14
C SER A 510 -3.38 8.28 25.95
N TRP A 511 -3.23 9.25 25.05
CA TRP A 511 -2.44 9.17 23.82
C TRP A 511 -1.12 9.95 23.89
N LYS A 512 -0.86 10.68 24.99
CA LYS A 512 0.39 11.45 25.18
C LYS A 512 1.42 10.65 25.95
N CYS A 513 2.63 10.61 25.41
CA CYS A 513 3.77 10.01 26.10
C CYS A 513 4.14 10.89 27.32
N LYS A 514 4.11 10.32 28.53
CA LYS A 514 4.62 11.02 29.73
C LYS A 514 6.13 11.19 29.57
N ARG A 515 6.57 12.40 29.33
CA ARG A 515 7.99 12.74 29.38
C ARG A 515 8.39 12.72 30.86
N ASN A 516 9.21 11.75 31.25
CA ASN A 516 9.93 11.87 32.54
C ASN A 516 10.91 13.02 32.34
N ASN A 517 10.61 14.15 33.00
CA ASN A 517 11.55 15.28 33.16
C ASN A 517 12.79 14.84 33.93
#